data_16b37f4fd352f5902db99b5b7a5f3853
#
_entry.id   16b37f4fd352f5902db99b5b7a5f3853
#
_cell.length_a   1.000
_cell.length_b   1.000
_cell.length_c   1.000
_cell.angle_alpha   90.00
_cell.angle_beta   90.00
_cell.angle_gamma   90.00
#
_symmetry.space_group_name_H-M   'P 1'
#
loop_
_entity.id
_entity.type
_entity.pdbx_description
1 polymer ?
#
loop_
_entity_poly.entity_id
_entity_poly.type
_entity_poly.pdbx_seq_one_letter_code
_entity_poly.pdbx_strand_id
1 'polypeptide(L)'
;MLTCSLRSHKEPTSASHTGTTYISSCRDWKQSSIPVLSFDDTTPQWATKKWPFLLQASPNQNAQMKAIAAIIQSWEWHQVTVIYEDNDSLFSEVIPHLSDALLEFGAEISHTVALSPYASSSSLSIELERLKGEQHRVFVVHFSLTLAVRLFERAKERNMMEKDYVWITTEPFTSFIHSLSASSISSMQGIIGVKSYFPQNHPHFQNFYTRFRKNFSLENPEEDKNEPGIFAAQAFDAVQTVCLAMMRSSKGSQPLLDNIMLSEYNGLNGKVQFIDKKVTPAHIFQIINVFGKSYKELGFWSKRKGF
;
A
#
# COMPACT_ATOMS: atom_id res chain seq x y z
N MET A 1 -9.07 11.90 25.27
CA MET A 1 -8.20 12.70 24.40
C MET A 1 -7.63 11.77 23.35
N LEU A 2 -8.22 11.77 22.16
CA LEU A 2 -7.79 10.93 21.03
C LEU A 2 -6.67 11.69 20.33
N THR A 3 -5.41 11.33 20.56
CA THR A 3 -4.29 11.83 19.77
C THR A 3 -4.15 10.96 18.54
N CYS A 4 -4.83 11.34 17.46
CA CYS A 4 -4.51 10.88 16.12
C CYS A 4 -3.22 11.62 15.71
N SER A 5 -2.05 10.98 15.86
CA SER A 5 -0.78 11.56 15.38
C SER A 5 -0.67 11.38 13.87
N LEU A 6 -1.34 12.25 13.12
CA LEU A 6 -1.02 12.52 11.74
C LEU A 6 0.22 13.41 11.74
N ARG A 7 1.41 12.83 11.79
CA ARG A 7 2.61 13.57 11.43
C ARG A 7 2.60 13.80 9.92
N SER A 8 2.28 15.02 9.53
CA SER A 8 2.63 15.54 8.21
C SER A 8 4.13 15.37 8.00
N HIS A 9 4.52 14.77 6.89
CA HIS A 9 5.91 14.74 6.45
C HIS A 9 6.37 16.18 6.16
N LYS A 10 6.92 16.84 7.17
CA LYS A 10 7.97 17.85 6.97
C LYS A 10 9.27 17.08 6.82
N GLU A 11 10.10 17.53 5.89
CA GLU A 11 11.35 16.92 5.47
C GLU A 11 12.19 16.25 6.57
N PRO A 12 12.84 15.12 6.29
CA PRO A 12 13.64 14.40 7.27
C PRO A 12 14.99 15.09 7.48
N THR A 13 15.09 15.93 8.48
CA THR A 13 16.36 16.14 9.15
C THR A 13 16.51 15.04 10.19
N SER A 14 17.45 14.14 9.95
CA SER A 14 17.88 13.01 10.77
C SER A 14 17.04 11.73 10.66
N ALA A 15 17.66 10.75 10.03
CA ALA A 15 17.28 9.35 10.02
C ALA A 15 17.19 8.78 11.44
N SER A 16 16.07 8.14 11.77
CA SER A 16 16.07 6.98 12.67
C SER A 16 14.68 6.34 12.78
N HIS A 17 14.59 5.07 12.41
CA HIS A 17 13.73 4.04 13.00
C HIS A 17 12.21 4.22 12.94
N THR A 18 11.59 4.17 11.76
CA THR A 18 10.13 4.19 11.68
C THR A 18 9.46 2.89 12.20
N GLY A 19 10.04 1.73 11.98
CA GLY A 19 9.50 0.46 12.48
C GLY A 19 9.66 0.26 13.99
N THR A 20 10.82 0.57 14.53
CA THR A 20 11.13 0.38 15.96
C THR A 20 10.40 1.37 16.87
N THR A 21 10.13 2.58 16.36
CA THR A 21 9.41 3.63 17.11
C THR A 21 7.94 3.27 17.33
N TYR A 22 7.29 2.61 16.36
CA TYR A 22 5.91 2.11 16.52
C TYR A 22 5.85 1.01 17.59
N ILE A 23 6.80 0.09 17.60
CA ILE A 23 6.85 -1.01 18.56
C ILE A 23 7.17 -0.51 19.97
N SER A 24 8.00 0.51 20.15
CA SER A 24 8.30 1.07 21.47
C SER A 24 7.11 1.83 22.05
N SER A 25 6.37 2.59 21.26
CA SER A 25 5.15 3.26 21.72
C SER A 25 4.04 2.28 22.12
N CYS A 26 3.96 1.10 21.49
CA CYS A 26 3.00 0.06 21.88
C CYS A 26 3.26 -0.56 23.26
N ARG A 27 4.45 -0.42 23.85
CA ARG A 27 4.72 -0.92 25.22
C ARG A 27 3.98 -0.11 26.29
N ASP A 28 3.89 1.19 26.12
CA ASP A 28 3.23 2.10 27.06
C ASP A 28 1.70 1.96 27.01
N TRP A 29 1.16 1.45 25.91
CA TRP A 29 -0.28 1.31 25.66
C TRP A 29 -0.87 0.04 26.29
N LYS A 30 -0.03 -0.93 26.70
CA LYS A 30 -0.50 -2.12 27.45
C LYS A 30 -1.21 -1.78 28.74
N GLN A 31 -0.86 -0.65 29.36
CA GLN A 31 -1.46 -0.23 30.65
C GLN A 31 -2.76 0.54 30.48
N SER A 32 -3.03 1.11 29.29
CA SER A 32 -4.15 2.04 29.11
C SER A 32 -5.44 1.40 28.60
N SER A 33 -5.41 0.15 28.14
CA SER A 33 -6.58 -0.55 27.53
C SER A 33 -7.27 0.23 26.40
N ILE A 34 -6.52 1.14 25.74
CA ILE A 34 -7.04 2.00 24.68
C ILE A 34 -6.82 1.31 23.32
N PRO A 35 -7.87 1.14 22.48
CA PRO A 35 -7.71 0.62 21.13
C PRO A 35 -6.81 1.50 20.26
N VAL A 36 -5.88 0.86 19.55
CA VAL A 36 -4.95 1.49 18.58
C VAL A 36 -5.26 0.96 17.21
N LEU A 37 -5.54 1.85 16.25
CA LEU A 37 -5.73 1.50 14.86
C LEU A 37 -4.44 1.80 14.09
N SER A 38 -3.81 0.75 13.55
CA SER A 38 -2.65 0.87 12.67
C SER A 38 -3.09 0.91 11.22
N PHE A 39 -2.51 1.84 10.45
CA PHE A 39 -2.65 1.91 8.99
C PHE A 39 -1.49 1.24 8.27
N ASP A 40 -0.56 0.69 9.02
CA ASP A 40 0.57 -0.02 8.46
C ASP A 40 0.12 -1.38 7.93
N ASP A 41 0.20 -1.56 6.62
CA ASP A 41 -0.13 -2.79 5.92
C ASP A 41 0.94 -3.88 6.12
N THR A 42 2.11 -3.48 6.63
CA THR A 42 3.22 -4.39 6.99
C THR A 42 3.16 -4.85 8.45
N THR A 43 2.09 -4.55 9.19
CA THR A 43 1.94 -5.00 10.58
C THR A 43 1.98 -6.53 10.66
N PRO A 44 2.98 -7.14 11.33
CA PRO A 44 3.12 -8.59 11.37
C PRO A 44 1.90 -9.28 11.98
N GLN A 45 1.55 -10.47 11.52
CA GLN A 45 0.40 -11.21 12.03
C GLN A 45 0.50 -11.51 13.52
N TRP A 46 1.71 -11.68 14.06
CA TRP A 46 1.93 -11.89 15.49
C TRP A 46 1.66 -10.62 16.33
N ALA A 47 1.73 -9.42 15.75
CA ALA A 47 1.58 -8.16 16.47
C ALA A 47 0.17 -8.01 17.06
N THR A 48 -0.87 -8.31 16.30
CA THR A 48 -2.26 -8.26 16.77
C THR A 48 -2.57 -9.34 17.84
N LYS A 49 -1.80 -10.44 17.84
CA LYS A 49 -1.88 -11.46 18.90
C LYS A 49 -1.15 -11.00 20.16
N LYS A 50 0.02 -10.38 20.01
CA LYS A 50 0.84 -9.90 21.14
C LYS A 50 0.26 -8.68 21.82
N TRP A 51 -0.40 -7.80 21.07
CA TRP A 51 -1.02 -6.57 21.57
C TRP A 51 -2.54 -6.63 21.42
N PRO A 52 -3.26 -6.93 22.53
CA PRO A 52 -4.71 -7.15 22.48
C PRO A 52 -5.53 -5.98 21.95
N PHE A 53 -5.03 -4.76 22.14
CA PHE A 53 -5.72 -3.51 21.75
C PHE A 53 -5.28 -2.98 20.38
N LEU A 54 -4.38 -3.67 19.67
CA LEU A 54 -3.95 -3.30 18.33
C LEU A 54 -4.95 -3.86 17.30
N LEU A 55 -5.45 -2.98 16.46
CA LEU A 55 -6.32 -3.26 15.33
C LEU A 55 -5.62 -2.80 14.04
N GLN A 56 -5.68 -3.60 12.99
CA GLN A 56 -5.16 -3.22 11.69
C GLN A 56 -6.29 -2.62 10.84
N ALA A 57 -6.18 -1.32 10.56
CA ALA A 57 -7.16 -0.57 9.76
C ALA A 57 -6.83 -0.56 8.26
N SER A 58 -5.64 -1.05 7.86
CA SER A 58 -5.25 -1.28 6.48
C SER A 58 -5.67 -2.69 6.02
N PRO A 59 -6.06 -2.87 4.76
CA PRO A 59 -6.34 -4.18 4.19
C PRO A 59 -5.10 -5.08 4.16
N ASN A 60 -5.32 -6.40 4.23
CA ASN A 60 -4.26 -7.39 4.07
C ASN A 60 -3.77 -7.42 2.60
N GLN A 61 -2.46 -7.44 2.39
CA GLN A 61 -1.81 -7.49 1.08
C GLN A 61 -2.06 -8.78 0.28
N ASN A 62 -2.48 -9.87 0.93
CA ASN A 62 -2.73 -11.15 0.25
C ASN A 62 -3.64 -11.02 -0.98
N ALA A 63 -4.72 -10.22 -0.88
CA ALA A 63 -5.63 -10.03 -2.01
C ALA A 63 -4.96 -9.31 -3.18
N GLN A 64 -4.04 -8.37 -2.92
CA GLN A 64 -3.26 -7.71 -3.95
C GLN A 64 -2.29 -8.67 -4.64
N MET A 65 -1.62 -9.55 -3.87
CA MET A 65 -0.73 -10.55 -4.44
C MET A 65 -1.46 -11.51 -5.36
N LYS A 66 -2.71 -11.87 -5.04
CA LYS A 66 -3.58 -12.64 -5.95
C LYS A 66 -3.94 -11.88 -7.23
N ALA A 67 -4.15 -10.56 -7.15
CA ALA A 67 -4.36 -9.73 -8.34
C ALA A 67 -3.10 -9.69 -9.22
N ILE A 68 -1.91 -9.55 -8.63
CA ILE A 68 -0.63 -9.58 -9.35
C ILE A 68 -0.40 -10.95 -10.00
N ALA A 69 -0.64 -12.04 -9.27
CA ALA A 69 -0.52 -13.38 -9.82
C ALA A 69 -1.48 -13.63 -10.99
N ALA A 70 -2.70 -13.12 -10.93
CA ALA A 70 -3.65 -13.19 -12.04
C ALA A 70 -3.19 -12.38 -13.27
N ILE A 71 -2.51 -11.23 -13.07
CA ILE A 71 -1.86 -10.49 -14.15
C ILE A 71 -0.79 -11.38 -14.81
N ILE A 72 0.10 -11.95 -14.00
CA ILE A 72 1.20 -12.80 -14.46
C ILE A 72 0.66 -13.99 -15.26
N GLN A 73 -0.40 -14.63 -14.76
CA GLN A 73 -1.10 -15.72 -15.45
C GLN A 73 -1.68 -15.28 -16.80
N SER A 74 -2.33 -14.12 -16.87
CA SER A 74 -3.02 -13.69 -18.09
C SER A 74 -2.08 -13.39 -19.27
N TRP A 75 -0.80 -13.17 -18.99
CA TRP A 75 0.27 -13.06 -20.00
C TRP A 75 1.16 -14.30 -20.10
N GLU A 76 0.76 -15.40 -19.43
CA GLU A 76 1.48 -16.69 -19.47
C GLU A 76 2.95 -16.58 -19.03
N TRP A 77 3.25 -15.66 -18.10
CA TRP A 77 4.59 -15.59 -17.50
C TRP A 77 4.72 -16.63 -16.40
N HIS A 78 5.76 -17.45 -16.46
CA HIS A 78 5.96 -18.56 -15.53
C HIS A 78 6.97 -18.25 -14.43
N GLN A 79 7.85 -17.28 -14.68
CA GLN A 79 8.90 -16.90 -13.73
C GLN A 79 8.97 -15.39 -13.56
N VAL A 80 9.10 -14.96 -12.31
CA VAL A 80 9.20 -13.55 -11.96
C VAL A 80 10.33 -13.31 -10.98
N THR A 81 10.94 -12.12 -11.04
CA THR A 81 11.87 -11.64 -10.03
C THR A 81 11.15 -10.64 -9.13
N VAL A 82 11.23 -10.84 -7.82
CA VAL A 82 10.67 -9.92 -6.82
C VAL A 82 11.77 -9.01 -6.31
N ILE A 83 11.56 -7.70 -6.41
CA ILE A 83 12.46 -6.68 -5.90
C ILE A 83 11.71 -5.94 -4.78
N TYR A 84 12.24 -5.99 -3.56
CA TYR A 84 11.57 -5.41 -2.41
C TYR A 84 12.52 -4.57 -1.55
N GLU A 85 11.92 -3.64 -0.80
CA GLU A 85 12.64 -2.78 0.12
C GLU A 85 12.91 -3.53 1.43
N ASP A 86 14.19 -3.60 1.81
CA ASP A 86 14.61 -4.27 3.05
C ASP A 86 14.49 -3.31 4.24
N ASN A 87 13.31 -3.30 4.84
CA ASN A 87 12.99 -2.57 6.06
C ASN A 87 12.78 -3.56 7.21
N ASP A 88 13.86 -4.08 7.77
CA ASP A 88 13.82 -4.94 8.97
C ASP A 88 12.75 -6.05 8.92
N SER A 89 12.71 -6.83 7.85
CA SER A 89 11.85 -8.00 7.63
C SER A 89 10.36 -7.76 7.35
N LEU A 90 9.85 -6.55 7.41
CA LEU A 90 8.40 -6.32 7.24
C LEU A 90 7.94 -6.44 5.78
N PHE A 91 8.74 -5.95 4.83
CA PHE A 91 8.42 -6.07 3.39
C PHE A 91 8.57 -7.50 2.85
N SER A 92 9.32 -8.36 3.53
CA SER A 92 9.48 -9.77 3.14
C SER A 92 8.19 -10.60 3.30
N GLU A 93 7.18 -10.12 4.06
CA GLU A 93 5.89 -10.81 4.20
C GLU A 93 5.09 -10.89 2.89
N VAL A 94 5.37 -10.00 1.93
CA VAL A 94 4.77 -10.04 0.59
C VAL A 94 5.17 -11.29 -0.19
N ILE A 95 6.42 -11.74 -0.02
CA ILE A 95 7.00 -12.85 -0.78
C ILE A 95 6.22 -14.16 -0.58
N PRO A 96 5.92 -14.63 0.64
CA PRO A 96 5.12 -15.83 0.83
C PRO A 96 3.74 -15.74 0.18
N HIS A 97 3.05 -14.60 0.34
CA HIS A 97 1.72 -14.40 -0.23
C HIS A 97 1.72 -14.39 -1.77
N LEU A 98 2.76 -13.80 -2.36
CA LEU A 98 2.94 -13.82 -3.82
C LEU A 98 3.32 -15.21 -4.31
N SER A 99 4.24 -15.89 -3.61
CA SER A 99 4.63 -17.26 -3.95
C SER A 99 3.44 -18.22 -3.93
N ASP A 100 2.65 -18.19 -2.86
CA ASP A 100 1.43 -19.01 -2.76
C ASP A 100 0.45 -18.72 -3.89
N ALA A 101 0.26 -17.44 -4.22
CA ALA A 101 -0.65 -17.03 -5.28
C ALA A 101 -0.15 -17.44 -6.68
N LEU A 102 1.15 -17.40 -6.94
CA LEU A 102 1.76 -17.81 -8.21
C LEU A 102 1.69 -19.32 -8.41
N LEU A 103 1.90 -20.09 -7.34
CA LEU A 103 1.82 -21.55 -7.40
C LEU A 103 0.42 -22.05 -7.82
N GLU A 104 -0.65 -21.32 -7.47
CA GLU A 104 -2.00 -21.63 -7.93
C GLU A 104 -2.10 -21.66 -9.48
N PHE A 105 -1.19 -20.99 -10.18
CA PHE A 105 -1.19 -20.82 -11.64
C PHE A 105 0.04 -21.44 -12.34
N GLY A 106 0.85 -22.20 -11.62
CA GLY A 106 2.06 -22.82 -12.19
C GLY A 106 3.17 -21.84 -12.51
N ALA A 107 3.19 -20.69 -11.84
CA ALA A 107 4.27 -19.70 -11.91
C ALA A 107 5.06 -19.70 -10.59
N GLU A 108 6.28 -19.19 -10.63
CA GLU A 108 7.18 -19.17 -9.46
C GLU A 108 8.03 -17.89 -9.39
N ILE A 109 8.53 -17.61 -8.20
CA ILE A 109 9.55 -16.58 -7.98
C ILE A 109 10.92 -17.19 -8.28
N SER A 110 11.55 -16.77 -9.37
CA SER A 110 12.90 -17.25 -9.75
C SER A 110 13.99 -16.60 -8.88
N HIS A 111 13.86 -15.31 -8.58
CA HIS A 111 14.82 -14.55 -7.79
C HIS A 111 14.13 -13.54 -6.87
N THR A 112 14.78 -13.28 -5.74
CA THR A 112 14.39 -12.20 -4.83
C THR A 112 15.58 -11.26 -4.62
N VAL A 113 15.31 -9.96 -4.66
CA VAL A 113 16.31 -8.90 -4.48
C VAL A 113 15.84 -7.96 -3.38
N ALA A 114 16.58 -7.94 -2.29
CA ALA A 114 16.38 -7.01 -1.18
C ALA A 114 17.23 -5.76 -1.40
N LEU A 115 16.61 -4.59 -1.40
CA LEU A 115 17.31 -3.32 -1.55
C LEU A 115 17.11 -2.46 -0.30
N SER A 116 18.20 -1.94 0.24
CA SER A 116 18.11 -1.00 1.36
C SER A 116 17.34 0.27 0.95
N PRO A 117 16.45 0.84 1.80
CA PRO A 117 15.80 2.11 1.55
C PRO A 117 16.80 3.25 1.31
N TYR A 118 18.02 3.10 1.84
CA TYR A 118 19.13 4.04 1.67
C TYR A 118 20.13 3.64 0.58
N ALA A 119 19.79 2.65 -0.26
CA ALA A 119 20.67 2.21 -1.34
C ALA A 119 21.17 3.40 -2.18
N SER A 120 22.47 3.49 -2.41
CA SER A 120 23.04 4.54 -3.25
C SER A 120 22.67 4.35 -4.72
N SER A 121 22.75 5.41 -5.52
CA SER A 121 22.53 5.30 -6.98
C SER A 121 23.50 4.30 -7.64
N SER A 122 24.72 4.19 -7.15
CA SER A 122 25.69 3.19 -7.62
C SER A 122 25.27 1.77 -7.25
N SER A 123 24.77 1.54 -6.02
CA SER A 123 24.28 0.23 -5.59
C SER A 123 23.08 -0.21 -6.42
N LEU A 124 22.09 0.68 -6.65
CA LEU A 124 20.96 0.40 -7.53
C LEU A 124 21.41 0.07 -8.95
N SER A 125 22.40 0.79 -9.45
CA SER A 125 22.96 0.57 -10.78
C SER A 125 23.63 -0.78 -10.93
N ILE A 126 24.39 -1.23 -9.94
CA ILE A 126 25.06 -2.55 -9.94
C ILE A 126 24.00 -3.66 -9.95
N GLU A 127 22.98 -3.53 -9.11
CA GLU A 127 21.93 -4.54 -9.01
C GLU A 127 21.07 -4.61 -10.30
N LEU A 128 20.73 -3.47 -10.89
CA LEU A 128 20.04 -3.44 -12.19
C LEU A 128 20.88 -4.06 -13.31
N GLU A 129 22.19 -3.86 -13.32
CA GLU A 129 23.07 -4.48 -14.33
C GLU A 129 23.12 -6.00 -14.16
N ARG A 130 23.12 -6.50 -12.91
CA ARG A 130 23.02 -7.93 -12.63
C ARG A 130 21.69 -8.48 -13.15
N LEU A 131 20.57 -7.82 -12.84
CA LEU A 131 19.23 -8.21 -13.29
C LEU A 131 19.06 -8.17 -14.81
N LYS A 132 19.75 -7.25 -15.48
CA LYS A 132 19.75 -7.14 -16.94
C LYS A 132 20.35 -8.39 -17.62
N GLY A 133 21.28 -9.06 -16.94
CA GLY A 133 21.89 -10.31 -17.40
C GLY A 133 21.00 -11.55 -17.23
N GLU A 134 19.92 -11.46 -16.47
CA GLU A 134 19.01 -12.58 -16.21
C GLU A 134 18.12 -12.88 -17.44
N GLN A 135 17.70 -14.15 -17.57
CA GLN A 135 16.84 -14.58 -18.66
C GLN A 135 15.39 -14.06 -18.51
N HIS A 136 14.92 -13.97 -17.25
CA HIS A 136 13.55 -13.57 -16.93
C HIS A 136 13.50 -12.07 -16.67
N ARG A 137 12.63 -11.37 -17.40
CA ARG A 137 12.54 -9.90 -17.40
C ARG A 137 11.20 -9.38 -16.90
N VAL A 138 10.53 -10.17 -16.07
CA VAL A 138 9.29 -9.79 -15.38
C VAL A 138 9.62 -9.51 -13.92
N PHE A 139 9.47 -8.26 -13.53
CA PHE A 139 9.82 -7.77 -12.20
C PHE A 139 8.58 -7.35 -11.43
N VAL A 140 8.42 -7.87 -10.21
CA VAL A 140 7.43 -7.40 -9.24
C VAL A 140 8.15 -6.53 -8.22
N VAL A 141 7.79 -5.26 -8.16
CA VAL A 141 8.46 -4.26 -7.31
C VAL A 141 7.55 -3.87 -6.15
N HIS A 142 8.05 -4.09 -4.93
CA HIS A 142 7.38 -3.73 -3.69
C HIS A 142 8.24 -2.73 -2.91
N PHE A 143 8.04 -1.44 -3.19
CA PHE A 143 8.84 -0.34 -2.66
C PHE A 143 8.00 0.80 -2.13
N SER A 144 8.60 1.59 -1.23
CA SER A 144 8.17 2.95 -0.93
C SER A 144 8.32 3.85 -2.17
N LEU A 145 7.60 4.97 -2.17
CA LEU A 145 7.64 5.93 -3.28
C LEU A 145 9.06 6.41 -3.60
N THR A 146 9.82 6.75 -2.56
CA THR A 146 11.17 7.35 -2.71
C THR A 146 12.15 6.38 -3.37
N LEU A 147 12.18 5.11 -2.93
CA LEU A 147 13.09 4.13 -3.50
C LEU A 147 12.66 3.72 -4.91
N ALA A 148 11.36 3.61 -5.16
CA ALA A 148 10.82 3.28 -6.48
C ALA A 148 11.18 4.34 -7.54
N VAL A 149 11.04 5.63 -7.22
CA VAL A 149 11.44 6.72 -8.14
C VAL A 149 12.89 6.58 -8.53
N ARG A 150 13.78 6.38 -7.56
CA ARG A 150 15.22 6.23 -7.79
C ARG A 150 15.56 4.98 -8.60
N LEU A 151 14.87 3.85 -8.34
CA LEU A 151 15.06 2.63 -9.10
C LEU A 151 14.71 2.84 -10.58
N PHE A 152 13.53 3.40 -10.87
CA PHE A 152 13.06 3.56 -12.24
C PHE A 152 13.84 4.62 -13.02
N GLU A 153 14.36 5.66 -12.38
CA GLU A 153 15.30 6.59 -13.01
C GLU A 153 16.56 5.86 -13.46
N ARG A 154 17.13 5.01 -12.60
CA ARG A 154 18.32 4.20 -12.96
C ARG A 154 17.99 3.12 -13.98
N ALA A 155 16.82 2.48 -13.91
CA ALA A 155 16.36 1.49 -14.88
C ALA A 155 16.23 2.10 -16.31
N LYS A 156 15.69 3.32 -16.38
CA LYS A 156 15.61 4.06 -17.64
C LYS A 156 16.99 4.36 -18.24
N GLU A 157 17.94 4.83 -17.43
CA GLU A 157 19.32 5.10 -17.89
C GLU A 157 20.03 3.83 -18.43
N ARG A 158 19.57 2.64 -17.99
CA ARG A 158 20.12 1.35 -18.43
C ARG A 158 19.33 0.67 -19.52
N ASN A 159 18.35 1.36 -20.11
CA ASN A 159 17.45 0.84 -21.14
C ASN A 159 16.66 -0.40 -20.68
N MET A 160 16.32 -0.49 -19.37
CA MET A 160 15.49 -1.55 -18.82
C MET A 160 14.00 -1.16 -18.74
N MET A 161 13.62 -0.05 -19.36
CA MET A 161 12.21 0.38 -19.50
C MET A 161 11.68 0.14 -20.94
N GLU A 162 12.45 -0.57 -21.76
CA GLU A 162 12.07 -0.94 -23.11
C GLU A 162 11.08 -2.12 -23.10
N LYS A 163 10.48 -2.40 -24.26
CA LYS A 163 9.41 -3.40 -24.44
C LYS A 163 9.74 -4.83 -23.98
N ASP A 164 11.02 -5.15 -23.84
CA ASP A 164 11.46 -6.49 -23.42
C ASP A 164 11.43 -6.67 -21.88
N TYR A 165 11.13 -5.61 -21.13
CA TYR A 165 11.07 -5.61 -19.67
C TYR A 165 9.66 -5.32 -19.19
N VAL A 166 9.22 -6.08 -18.20
CA VAL A 166 7.92 -5.89 -17.55
C VAL A 166 8.13 -5.53 -16.09
N TRP A 167 7.52 -4.43 -15.69
CA TRP A 167 7.57 -3.93 -14.32
C TRP A 167 6.17 -3.88 -13.74
N ILE A 168 5.91 -4.68 -12.72
CA ILE A 168 4.65 -4.71 -12.00
C ILE A 168 4.89 -4.11 -10.62
N THR A 169 4.12 -3.10 -10.24
CA THR A 169 4.28 -2.40 -8.96
C THR A 169 3.09 -2.59 -8.04
N THR A 170 3.37 -2.68 -6.76
CA THR A 170 2.38 -2.84 -5.70
C THR A 170 1.84 -1.50 -5.20
N GLU A 171 0.82 -1.55 -4.36
CA GLU A 171 0.07 -0.40 -3.88
C GLU A 171 0.90 0.69 -3.17
N PRO A 172 1.93 0.38 -2.33
CA PRO A 172 2.73 1.41 -1.68
C PRO A 172 3.37 2.43 -2.62
N PHE A 173 3.66 2.03 -3.85
CA PHE A 173 4.10 2.94 -4.90
C PHE A 173 2.95 3.40 -5.81
N THR A 174 2.15 2.44 -6.30
CA THR A 174 1.15 2.70 -7.34
C THR A 174 0.12 3.75 -6.93
N SER A 175 -0.28 3.75 -5.67
CA SER A 175 -1.27 4.70 -5.14
C SER A 175 -0.78 6.14 -5.09
N PHE A 176 0.54 6.37 -5.18
CA PHE A 176 1.14 7.71 -5.13
C PHE A 176 1.65 8.23 -6.48
N ILE A 177 1.48 7.50 -7.58
CA ILE A 177 1.93 7.93 -8.91
C ILE A 177 1.37 9.32 -9.26
N HIS A 178 0.14 9.64 -8.86
CA HIS A 178 -0.48 10.94 -9.08
C HIS A 178 0.24 12.10 -8.40
N SER A 179 1.02 11.84 -7.34
CA SER A 179 1.79 12.86 -6.62
C SER A 179 3.15 13.16 -7.27
N LEU A 180 3.58 12.34 -8.22
CA LEU A 180 4.89 12.49 -8.85
C LEU A 180 4.93 13.64 -9.86
N SER A 181 6.14 14.19 -10.06
CA SER A 181 6.40 15.16 -11.12
C SER A 181 6.33 14.51 -12.51
N ALA A 182 6.05 15.30 -13.55
CA ALA A 182 6.04 14.80 -14.92
C ALA A 182 7.42 14.25 -15.36
N SER A 183 8.52 14.77 -14.80
CA SER A 183 9.87 14.25 -15.06
C SER A 183 10.06 12.86 -14.49
N SER A 184 9.65 12.62 -13.23
CA SER A 184 9.71 11.28 -12.62
C SER A 184 8.83 10.27 -13.37
N ILE A 185 7.59 10.67 -13.72
CA ILE A 185 6.68 9.80 -14.50
C ILE A 185 7.27 9.43 -15.86
N SER A 186 8.07 10.32 -16.47
CA SER A 186 8.73 10.04 -17.77
C SER A 186 9.71 8.88 -17.70
N SER A 187 10.26 8.56 -16.55
CA SER A 187 11.15 7.40 -16.34
C SER A 187 10.43 6.10 -16.05
N MET A 188 9.10 6.13 -15.96
CA MET A 188 8.27 5.01 -15.50
C MET A 188 7.30 4.52 -16.58
N GLN A 189 7.53 4.89 -17.84
CA GLN A 189 6.63 4.53 -18.92
C GLN A 189 6.52 3.01 -19.09
N GLY A 190 5.29 2.51 -19.22
CA GLY A 190 5.03 1.09 -19.41
C GLY A 190 4.86 0.28 -18.11
N ILE A 191 5.12 0.86 -16.93
CA ILE A 191 4.90 0.18 -15.65
C ILE A 191 3.41 -0.21 -15.51
N ILE A 192 3.17 -1.44 -15.08
CA ILE A 192 1.86 -1.94 -14.68
C ILE A 192 1.74 -1.77 -13.17
N GLY A 193 0.75 -1.02 -12.73
CA GLY A 193 0.51 -0.80 -11.29
C GLY A 193 -0.78 -1.45 -10.83
N VAL A 194 -0.76 -1.98 -9.61
CA VAL A 194 -1.94 -2.53 -8.95
C VAL A 194 -2.24 -1.72 -7.69
N LYS A 195 -3.44 -1.18 -7.60
CA LYS A 195 -3.90 -0.40 -6.44
C LYS A 195 -5.35 -0.70 -6.10
N SER A 196 -5.74 -0.46 -4.85
CA SER A 196 -7.13 -0.58 -4.43
C SER A 196 -8.03 0.37 -5.22
N TYR A 197 -9.20 -0.12 -5.62
CA TYR A 197 -10.19 0.67 -6.33
C TYR A 197 -11.15 1.35 -5.35
N PHE A 198 -11.36 2.63 -5.55
CA PHE A 198 -12.37 3.43 -4.85
C PHE A 198 -13.50 3.79 -5.79
N PRO A 199 -14.76 3.55 -5.41
CA PRO A 199 -15.91 3.92 -6.23
C PRO A 199 -16.11 5.44 -6.22
N GLN A 200 -15.33 6.14 -7.06
CA GLN A 200 -15.30 7.60 -7.12
C GLN A 200 -16.65 8.23 -7.43
N ASN A 201 -17.52 7.49 -8.12
CA ASN A 201 -18.87 7.97 -8.49
C ASN A 201 -19.89 7.84 -7.35
N HIS A 202 -19.54 7.26 -6.22
CA HIS A 202 -20.45 7.13 -5.09
C HIS A 202 -20.61 8.47 -4.36
N PRO A 203 -21.84 8.94 -4.04
CA PRO A 203 -22.09 10.25 -3.41
C PRO A 203 -21.29 10.46 -2.11
N HIS A 204 -21.08 9.41 -1.32
CA HIS A 204 -20.30 9.45 -0.08
C HIS A 204 -18.82 9.81 -0.35
N PHE A 205 -18.23 9.21 -1.39
CA PHE A 205 -16.87 9.52 -1.81
C PHE A 205 -16.77 10.96 -2.34
N GLN A 206 -17.72 11.40 -3.16
CA GLN A 206 -17.75 12.75 -3.72
C GLN A 206 -17.84 13.83 -2.63
N ASN A 207 -18.63 13.59 -1.59
CA ASN A 207 -18.72 14.49 -0.45
C ASN A 207 -17.38 14.56 0.32
N PHE A 208 -16.77 13.40 0.62
CA PHE A 208 -15.45 13.33 1.23
C PHE A 208 -14.40 14.05 0.38
N TYR A 209 -14.32 13.75 -0.90
CA TYR A 209 -13.38 14.32 -1.87
C TYR A 209 -13.44 15.85 -1.91
N THR A 210 -14.65 16.40 -2.04
CA THR A 210 -14.87 17.86 -2.08
C THR A 210 -14.45 18.54 -0.78
N ARG A 211 -14.79 17.95 0.37
CA ARG A 211 -14.42 18.49 1.68
C ARG A 211 -12.91 18.38 1.93
N PHE A 212 -12.31 17.25 1.58
CA PHE A 212 -10.88 17.05 1.71
C PHE A 212 -10.10 18.09 0.93
N ARG A 213 -10.39 18.25 -0.37
CA ARG A 213 -9.70 19.23 -1.22
C ARG A 213 -9.81 20.64 -0.69
N LYS A 214 -11.02 21.05 -0.30
CA LYS A 214 -11.24 22.38 0.27
C LYS A 214 -10.38 22.62 1.52
N ASN A 215 -10.41 21.69 2.47
CA ASN A 215 -9.66 21.84 3.72
C ASN A 215 -8.16 21.75 3.48
N PHE A 216 -7.71 20.79 2.67
CA PHE A 216 -6.30 20.61 2.34
C PHE A 216 -5.70 21.85 1.68
N SER A 217 -6.40 22.45 0.68
CA SER A 217 -5.91 23.67 0.02
C SER A 217 -5.92 24.89 0.94
N LEU A 218 -6.80 24.94 1.96
CA LEU A 218 -6.78 26.00 2.97
C LEU A 218 -5.60 25.87 3.93
N GLU A 219 -5.25 24.63 4.30
CA GLU A 219 -4.15 24.33 5.22
C GLU A 219 -2.77 24.30 4.55
N ASN A 220 -2.75 23.95 3.24
CA ASN A 220 -1.52 23.80 2.44
C ASN A 220 -1.65 24.57 1.11
N PRO A 221 -1.66 25.91 1.13
CA PRO A 221 -1.90 26.72 -0.06
C PRO A 221 -0.78 26.63 -1.12
N GLU A 222 0.41 26.18 -0.72
CA GLU A 222 1.58 26.00 -1.59
C GLU A 222 1.54 24.68 -2.38
N GLU A 223 0.60 23.78 -2.05
CA GLU A 223 0.51 22.47 -2.68
C GLU A 223 -0.53 22.45 -3.78
N ASP A 224 -0.08 22.29 -5.02
CA ASP A 224 -0.96 22.19 -6.20
C ASP A 224 -1.75 20.86 -6.23
N LYS A 225 -1.20 19.81 -5.64
CA LYS A 225 -1.77 18.46 -5.64
C LYS A 225 -2.55 18.22 -4.36
N ASN A 226 -3.87 18.39 -4.45
CA ASN A 226 -4.79 18.32 -3.31
C ASN A 226 -5.75 17.13 -3.38
N GLU A 227 -5.36 16.04 -4.06
CA GLU A 227 -6.19 14.86 -4.17
C GLU A 227 -5.98 13.90 -2.98
N PRO A 228 -7.06 13.36 -2.38
CA PRO A 228 -6.93 12.41 -1.29
C PRO A 228 -6.34 11.11 -1.80
N GLY A 229 -5.24 10.67 -1.19
CA GLY A 229 -4.67 9.35 -1.39
C GLY A 229 -5.43 8.27 -0.61
N ILE A 230 -4.99 7.02 -0.78
CA ILE A 230 -5.57 5.85 -0.10
C ILE A 230 -5.58 6.01 1.42
N PHE A 231 -4.50 6.54 2.00
CA PHE A 231 -4.43 6.71 3.45
C PHE A 231 -5.42 7.73 3.99
N ALA A 232 -5.76 8.78 3.23
CA ALA A 232 -6.79 9.73 3.63
C ALA A 232 -8.16 9.06 3.71
N ALA A 233 -8.49 8.20 2.73
CA ALA A 233 -9.74 7.45 2.74
C ALA A 233 -9.77 6.38 3.85
N GLN A 234 -8.66 5.68 4.09
CA GLN A 234 -8.54 4.72 5.20
C GLN A 234 -8.66 5.42 6.56
N ALA A 235 -8.01 6.57 6.74
CA ALA A 235 -8.11 7.35 7.96
C ALA A 235 -9.54 7.83 8.22
N PHE A 236 -10.25 8.26 7.17
CA PHE A 236 -11.66 8.64 7.27
C PHE A 236 -12.52 7.46 7.76
N ASP A 237 -12.39 6.29 7.13
CA ASP A 237 -13.13 5.08 7.51
C ASP A 237 -12.78 4.64 8.94
N ALA A 238 -11.52 4.72 9.36
CA ALA A 238 -11.09 4.39 10.70
C ALA A 238 -11.68 5.35 11.75
N VAL A 239 -11.65 6.66 11.51
CA VAL A 239 -12.27 7.65 12.40
C VAL A 239 -13.77 7.42 12.49
N GLN A 240 -14.45 7.17 11.36
CA GLN A 240 -15.88 6.84 11.35
C GLN A 240 -16.17 5.57 12.16
N THR A 241 -15.33 4.54 12.05
CA THR A 241 -15.44 3.31 12.86
C THR A 241 -15.39 3.63 14.36
N VAL A 242 -14.42 4.43 14.79
CA VAL A 242 -14.27 4.83 16.19
C VAL A 242 -15.47 5.64 16.66
N CYS A 243 -15.93 6.61 15.88
CA CYS A 243 -17.11 7.40 16.20
C CYS A 243 -18.37 6.55 16.39
N LEU A 244 -18.62 5.62 15.46
CA LEU A 244 -19.76 4.70 15.57
C LEU A 244 -19.65 3.77 16.79
N ALA A 245 -18.45 3.28 17.09
CA ALA A 245 -18.20 2.44 18.26
C ALA A 245 -18.40 3.22 19.56
N MET A 246 -17.94 4.47 19.65
CA MET A 246 -18.16 5.35 20.81
C MET A 246 -19.65 5.63 21.03
N MET A 247 -20.41 5.87 19.95
CA MET A 247 -21.87 6.06 20.05
C MET A 247 -22.59 4.82 20.56
N ARG A 248 -22.10 3.62 20.27
CA ARG A 248 -22.62 2.36 20.82
C ARG A 248 -22.22 2.19 22.27
N SER A 249 -20.95 2.46 22.61
CA SER A 249 -20.44 2.37 23.99
C SER A 249 -21.15 3.33 24.95
N SER A 250 -21.57 4.51 24.48
CA SER A 250 -22.31 5.47 25.29
C SER A 250 -23.74 5.00 25.66
N LYS A 251 -24.27 4.03 24.91
CA LYS A 251 -25.63 3.47 25.12
C LYS A 251 -25.63 2.10 25.79
N GLY A 252 -24.45 1.49 25.97
CA GLY A 252 -24.30 0.14 26.52
C GLY A 252 -23.05 0.00 27.38
N SER A 253 -22.90 -1.16 28.02
CA SER A 253 -21.76 -1.48 28.91
C SER A 253 -20.57 -2.16 28.21
N GLN A 254 -20.65 -2.35 26.90
CA GLN A 254 -19.57 -3.06 26.15
C GLN A 254 -18.32 -2.17 25.99
N PRO A 255 -17.12 -2.76 26.13
CA PRO A 255 -15.86 -2.07 25.88
C PRO A 255 -15.77 -1.46 24.47
N LEU A 256 -15.05 -0.36 24.34
CA LEU A 256 -14.86 0.31 23.04
C LEU A 256 -14.24 -0.61 21.99
N LEU A 257 -13.29 -1.46 22.39
CA LEU A 257 -12.65 -2.44 21.49
C LEU A 257 -13.69 -3.38 20.85
N ASP A 258 -14.58 -3.93 21.67
CA ASP A 258 -15.62 -4.86 21.18
C ASP A 258 -16.59 -4.16 20.23
N ASN A 259 -16.95 -2.91 20.54
CA ASN A 259 -17.79 -2.10 19.66
C ASN A 259 -17.11 -1.74 18.33
N ILE A 260 -15.77 -1.56 18.30
CA ILE A 260 -15.00 -1.40 17.07
C ILE A 260 -15.03 -2.71 16.27
N MET A 261 -14.79 -3.84 16.91
CA MET A 261 -14.80 -5.16 16.26
C MET A 261 -16.16 -5.54 15.68
N LEU A 262 -17.24 -5.05 16.25
CA LEU A 262 -18.61 -5.23 15.76
C LEU A 262 -19.00 -4.25 14.65
N SER A 263 -18.08 -3.39 14.21
CA SER A 263 -18.40 -2.41 13.19
C SER A 263 -18.56 -3.07 11.81
N GLU A 264 -19.69 -2.80 11.18
CA GLU A 264 -20.01 -3.26 9.83
C GLU A 264 -20.79 -2.13 9.12
N TYR A 265 -20.18 -1.57 8.05
CA TYR A 265 -20.80 -0.53 7.24
C TYR A 265 -20.06 -0.36 5.90
N ASN A 266 -20.66 0.38 4.97
CA ASN A 266 -20.01 0.74 3.70
C ASN A 266 -19.23 2.04 3.89
N GLY A 267 -17.90 1.93 3.94
CA GLY A 267 -16.98 3.06 4.00
C GLY A 267 -16.58 3.56 2.61
N LEU A 268 -15.57 4.44 2.57
CA LEU A 268 -15.00 4.95 1.32
C LEU A 268 -14.21 3.88 0.57
N ASN A 269 -13.57 2.98 1.31
CA ASN A 269 -12.76 1.88 0.76
C ASN A 269 -13.56 0.60 0.50
N GLY A 270 -14.90 0.67 0.56
CA GLY A 270 -15.78 -0.47 0.48
C GLY A 270 -16.33 -0.90 1.83
N LYS A 271 -16.69 -2.18 1.97
CA LYS A 271 -17.25 -2.71 3.21
C LYS A 271 -16.18 -2.72 4.31
N VAL A 272 -16.43 -1.98 5.38
CA VAL A 272 -15.63 -2.00 6.61
C VAL A 272 -16.21 -3.05 7.53
N GLN A 273 -15.40 -4.07 7.83
CA GLN A 273 -15.72 -5.15 8.77
C GLN A 273 -14.40 -5.67 9.31
N PHE A 274 -14.33 -5.96 10.61
CA PHE A 274 -13.14 -6.53 11.22
C PHE A 274 -13.25 -8.05 11.34
N ILE A 275 -12.21 -8.75 10.89
CA ILE A 275 -12.02 -10.18 11.09
C ILE A 275 -10.64 -10.36 11.72
N ASP A 276 -10.57 -11.05 12.86
CA ASP A 276 -9.29 -11.25 13.60
C ASP A 276 -8.50 -9.96 13.82
N LYS A 277 -9.20 -8.88 14.22
CA LYS A 277 -8.65 -7.53 14.44
C LYS A 277 -8.06 -6.84 13.19
N LYS A 278 -8.39 -7.33 12.02
CA LYS A 278 -7.99 -6.73 10.74
C LYS A 278 -9.22 -6.32 9.95
N VAL A 279 -9.13 -5.17 9.30
CA VAL A 279 -10.16 -4.75 8.35
C VAL A 279 -10.18 -5.72 7.16
N THR A 280 -11.37 -6.03 6.66
CA THR A 280 -11.51 -6.86 5.45
C THR A 280 -10.76 -6.24 4.26
N PRO A 281 -10.07 -7.05 3.45
CA PRO A 281 -9.30 -6.55 2.32
C PRO A 281 -10.21 -5.90 1.27
N ALA A 282 -9.63 -4.99 0.50
CA ALA A 282 -10.27 -4.46 -0.69
C ALA A 282 -10.73 -5.60 -1.61
N HIS A 283 -11.94 -5.50 -2.12
CA HIS A 283 -12.52 -6.54 -2.97
C HIS A 283 -12.21 -6.35 -4.45
N ILE A 284 -11.79 -5.14 -4.85
CA ILE A 284 -11.53 -4.77 -6.24
C ILE A 284 -10.20 -4.02 -6.29
N PHE A 285 -9.34 -4.43 -7.22
CA PHE A 285 -8.10 -3.75 -7.55
C PHE A 285 -8.20 -3.15 -8.94
N GLN A 286 -7.77 -1.92 -9.07
CA GLN A 286 -7.58 -1.23 -10.33
C GLN A 286 -6.17 -1.53 -10.86
N ILE A 287 -6.10 -1.90 -12.12
CA ILE A 287 -4.85 -2.14 -12.83
C ILE A 287 -4.62 -0.96 -13.75
N ILE A 288 -3.45 -0.38 -13.64
CA ILE A 288 -3.06 0.80 -14.38
C ILE A 288 -1.79 0.55 -15.19
N ASN A 289 -1.61 1.34 -16.24
CA ASN A 289 -0.35 1.45 -16.97
C ASN A 289 0.11 2.90 -16.95
N VAL A 290 1.39 3.10 -16.61
CA VAL A 290 1.98 4.45 -16.64
C VAL A 290 2.21 4.86 -18.08
N PHE A 291 1.52 5.92 -18.51
CA PHE A 291 1.55 6.41 -19.87
C PHE A 291 1.51 7.94 -19.94
N GLY A 292 2.41 8.53 -20.71
CA GLY A 292 2.46 9.98 -20.89
C GLY A 292 2.87 10.69 -19.60
N LYS A 293 2.05 11.63 -19.13
CA LYS A 293 2.29 12.42 -17.91
C LYS A 293 1.53 11.90 -16.68
N SER A 294 0.88 10.74 -16.79
CA SER A 294 0.06 10.15 -15.74
C SER A 294 -0.01 8.63 -15.91
N TYR A 295 -1.17 8.05 -15.69
CA TYR A 295 -1.43 6.63 -15.94
C TYR A 295 -2.77 6.46 -16.64
N LYS A 296 -2.93 5.32 -17.32
CA LYS A 296 -4.16 4.87 -17.95
C LYS A 296 -4.67 3.64 -17.22
N GLU A 297 -5.98 3.57 -17.00
CA GLU A 297 -6.64 2.37 -16.51
C GLU A 297 -6.61 1.28 -17.58
N LEU A 298 -6.20 0.08 -17.20
CA LEU A 298 -6.25 -1.12 -18.03
C LEU A 298 -7.50 -1.95 -17.73
N GLY A 299 -7.93 -1.99 -16.47
CA GLY A 299 -9.08 -2.78 -16.02
C GLY A 299 -9.11 -2.95 -14.52
N PHE A 300 -9.95 -3.89 -14.09
CA PHE A 300 -10.16 -4.21 -12.68
C PHE A 300 -10.03 -5.70 -12.46
N TRP A 301 -9.52 -6.05 -11.31
CA TRP A 301 -9.51 -7.42 -10.84
C TRP A 301 -10.27 -7.54 -9.53
N SER A 302 -11.00 -8.63 -9.36
CA SER A 302 -11.62 -8.99 -8.09
C SER A 302 -11.51 -10.49 -7.82
N LYS A 303 -11.40 -10.86 -6.54
CA LYS A 303 -11.32 -12.27 -6.13
C LYS A 303 -12.52 -13.11 -6.64
N ARG A 304 -13.68 -12.48 -6.83
CA ARG A 304 -14.92 -13.18 -7.23
C ARG A 304 -15.04 -13.37 -8.74
N LYS A 305 -14.54 -12.40 -9.52
CA LYS A 305 -14.77 -12.37 -10.99
C LYS A 305 -13.49 -12.60 -11.80
N GLY A 306 -12.30 -12.50 -11.16
CA GLY A 306 -11.05 -12.39 -11.89
C GLY A 306 -10.93 -11.03 -12.57
N PHE A 307 -10.36 -11.01 -13.77
CA PHE A 307 -10.35 -9.85 -14.68
C PHE A 307 -11.71 -9.63 -15.32
#